data_103618911abfc7f640bd6bfa8cf76339
#
_entry.id   103618911abfc7f640bd6bfa8cf76339
#
_cell.length_a   1.000
_cell.length_b   1.000
_cell.length_c   1.000
_cell.angle_alpha   90.00
_cell.angle_beta   90.00
_cell.angle_gamma   90.00
#
_symmetry.space_group_name_H-M   'P 1'
#
loop_
_entity.id
_entity.type
_entity.pdbx_description
1 polymer ?
#
loop_
_entity_poly.entity_id
_entity_poly.type
_entity_poly.pdbx_seq_one_letter_code
_entity_poly.pdbx_strand_id
1 'polypeptide(L)'
;MEAELFEKICSDLERTHLGLLSICRNNGLATENAFRNHLKKSELNEERYTRAREKQLDYLEDLLREVSFESSKDSLVDGTVNLGSNSIARDRLKVDTLKFILSKLRPQKYGTKIEHTIKSEPRVFKID
;
A
#
# COMPACT_ATOMS: atom_id res chain seq x y z
N MET A 1 -18.24 16.50 -6.18
CA MET A 1 -18.27 15.05 -6.02
C MET A 1 -19.38 14.65 -5.07
N GLU A 2 -20.10 13.62 -5.40
CA GLU A 2 -21.17 13.11 -4.57
C GLU A 2 -20.63 12.28 -3.41
N ALA A 3 -21.33 12.30 -2.28
CA ALA A 3 -20.93 11.54 -1.10
C ALA A 3 -20.89 10.04 -1.37
N GLU A 4 -21.80 9.55 -2.20
CA GLU A 4 -21.83 8.12 -2.56
C GLU A 4 -20.59 7.71 -3.34
N LEU A 5 -20.15 8.54 -4.26
CA LEU A 5 -18.96 8.27 -5.04
C LEU A 5 -17.71 8.29 -4.15
N PHE A 6 -17.65 9.25 -3.24
CA PHE A 6 -16.56 9.32 -2.26
C PHE A 6 -16.48 8.05 -1.43
N GLU A 7 -17.62 7.60 -0.92
CA GLU A 7 -17.68 6.37 -0.11
C GLU A 7 -17.29 5.14 -0.94
N LYS A 8 -17.72 5.09 -2.19
CA LYS A 8 -17.35 3.99 -3.08
C LYS A 8 -15.84 3.93 -3.30
N ILE A 9 -15.22 5.08 -3.53
CA ILE A 9 -13.77 5.16 -3.72
C ILE A 9 -13.05 4.70 -2.45
N CYS A 10 -13.49 5.14 -1.29
CA CYS A 10 -12.91 4.70 -0.03
C CYS A 10 -13.06 3.18 0.17
N SER A 11 -14.22 2.63 -0.17
CA SER A 11 -14.44 1.19 -0.08
C SER A 11 -13.55 0.41 -1.05
N ASP A 12 -13.36 0.94 -2.24
CA ASP A 12 -12.47 0.31 -3.21
C ASP A 12 -11.03 0.31 -2.72
N LEU A 13 -10.59 1.39 -2.09
CA LEU A 13 -9.25 1.46 -1.49
C LEU A 13 -9.01 0.32 -0.50
N GLU A 14 -10.01 0.00 0.29
CA GLU A 14 -9.90 -1.03 1.33
C GLU A 14 -9.70 -2.44 0.79
N ARG A 15 -9.99 -2.65 -0.49
CA ARG A 15 -10.03 -3.99 -1.10
C ARG A 15 -9.03 -4.22 -2.20
N THR A 16 -8.16 -3.26 -2.47
CA THR A 16 -7.25 -3.38 -3.60
C THR A 16 -5.88 -2.84 -3.25
N HIS A 17 -4.90 -3.26 -4.05
CA HIS A 17 -3.55 -2.74 -3.96
C HIS A 17 -3.33 -1.48 -4.78
N LEU A 18 -4.34 -1.05 -5.52
CA LEU A 18 -4.23 0.09 -6.41
C LEU A 18 -4.09 1.40 -5.64
N GLY A 19 -3.40 2.36 -6.25
CA GLY A 19 -3.31 3.69 -5.70
C GLY A 19 -4.57 4.51 -5.94
N LEU A 20 -4.66 5.66 -5.28
CA LEU A 20 -5.84 6.51 -5.33
C LEU A 20 -6.19 6.95 -6.75
N LEU A 21 -5.19 7.33 -7.55
CA LEU A 21 -5.43 7.78 -8.91
C LEU A 21 -6.09 6.69 -9.76
N SER A 22 -5.60 5.46 -9.68
CA SER A 22 -6.16 4.34 -10.41
C SER A 22 -7.60 4.07 -10.02
N ILE A 23 -7.88 4.12 -8.73
CA ILE A 23 -9.24 3.90 -8.22
C ILE A 23 -10.17 5.01 -8.68
N CYS A 24 -9.71 6.26 -8.65
CA CYS A 24 -10.50 7.39 -9.16
C CYS A 24 -10.84 7.19 -10.64
N ARG A 25 -9.87 6.80 -11.44
CA ARG A 25 -10.09 6.54 -12.86
C ARG A 25 -11.07 5.40 -13.08
N ASN A 26 -10.97 4.36 -12.30
CA ASN A 26 -11.91 3.24 -12.38
C ASN A 26 -13.34 3.65 -12.03
N ASN A 27 -13.50 4.74 -11.31
CA ASN A 27 -14.81 5.28 -10.93
C ASN A 27 -15.24 6.46 -11.79
N GLY A 28 -14.60 6.65 -12.93
CA GLY A 28 -15.00 7.66 -13.90
C GLY A 28 -14.38 9.03 -13.73
N LEU A 29 -13.45 9.19 -12.82
CA LEU A 29 -12.74 10.45 -12.63
C LEU A 29 -11.42 10.44 -13.41
N ALA A 30 -11.13 11.55 -14.09
CA ALA A 30 -9.88 11.63 -14.86
C ALA A 30 -8.66 11.77 -13.95
N THR A 31 -8.81 12.46 -12.82
CA THR A 31 -7.75 12.70 -11.86
C THR A 31 -8.28 12.52 -10.44
N GLU A 32 -7.40 12.60 -9.46
CA GLU A 32 -7.78 12.52 -8.06
C GLU A 32 -8.19 13.88 -7.46
N ASN A 33 -8.17 14.96 -8.24
CA ASN A 33 -8.42 16.30 -7.73
C ASN A 33 -9.79 16.47 -7.11
N ALA A 34 -10.82 15.93 -7.77
CA ALA A 34 -12.19 16.02 -7.25
C ALA A 34 -12.31 15.30 -5.90
N PHE A 35 -11.65 14.15 -5.79
CA PHE A 35 -11.63 13.40 -4.54
C PHE A 35 -10.94 14.18 -3.44
N ARG A 36 -9.77 14.74 -3.71
CA ARG A 36 -9.03 15.50 -2.71
C ARG A 36 -9.73 16.78 -2.30
N ASN A 37 -10.42 17.42 -3.22
CA ASN A 37 -11.23 18.59 -2.89
C ASN A 37 -12.39 18.22 -1.98
N HIS A 38 -13.04 17.11 -2.24
CA HIS A 38 -14.11 16.61 -1.38
C HIS A 38 -13.59 16.24 0.00
N LEU A 39 -12.40 15.67 0.06
CA LEU A 39 -11.76 15.31 1.31
C LEU A 39 -11.58 16.51 2.23
N LYS A 40 -11.21 17.66 1.67
CA LYS A 40 -10.96 18.87 2.44
C LYS A 40 -12.20 19.55 2.98
N LYS A 41 -13.39 19.14 2.54
CA LYS A 41 -14.63 19.78 2.95
C LYS A 41 -15.05 19.48 4.38
N SER A 42 -14.56 18.38 4.96
CA SER A 42 -15.02 17.92 6.26
C SER A 42 -13.98 17.04 6.93
N GLU A 43 -13.87 17.17 8.25
CA GLU A 43 -13.01 16.28 9.04
C GLU A 43 -13.49 14.83 8.98
N LEU A 44 -14.81 14.64 8.88
CA LEU A 44 -15.36 13.30 8.75
C LEU A 44 -14.89 12.61 7.47
N ASN A 45 -14.78 13.37 6.39
CA ASN A 45 -14.25 12.85 5.15
C ASN A 45 -12.78 12.45 5.29
N GLU A 46 -11.99 13.26 5.97
CA GLU A 46 -10.58 12.95 6.22
C GLU A 46 -10.43 11.71 7.10
N GLU A 47 -11.25 11.57 8.12
CA GLU A 47 -11.24 10.38 8.97
C GLU A 47 -11.65 9.14 8.19
N ARG A 48 -12.64 9.25 7.33
CA ARG A 48 -13.08 8.13 6.50
C ARG A 48 -11.96 7.67 5.57
N TYR A 49 -11.29 8.62 4.93
CA TYR A 49 -10.17 8.31 4.05
C TYR A 49 -9.00 7.68 4.83
N THR A 50 -8.68 8.21 5.99
CA THR A 50 -7.62 7.67 6.84
C THR A 50 -7.91 6.23 7.20
N ARG A 51 -9.15 5.91 7.57
CA ARG A 51 -9.54 4.52 7.87
C ARG A 51 -9.42 3.62 6.64
N ALA A 52 -9.80 4.14 5.48
CA ALA A 52 -9.68 3.38 4.24
C ALA A 52 -8.21 3.05 3.94
N ARG A 53 -7.32 4.00 4.13
CA ARG A 53 -5.88 3.79 3.92
C ARG A 53 -5.31 2.78 4.92
N GLU A 54 -5.72 2.85 6.17
CA GLU A 54 -5.30 1.88 7.18
C GLU A 54 -5.74 0.46 6.81
N LYS A 55 -6.97 0.31 6.36
CA LYS A 55 -7.47 -0.98 5.90
C LYS A 55 -6.74 -1.47 4.65
N GLN A 56 -6.39 -0.56 3.75
CA GLN A 56 -5.60 -0.92 2.59
C GLN A 56 -4.22 -1.44 3.00
N LEU A 57 -3.60 -0.84 4.00
CA LEU A 57 -2.31 -1.30 4.49
C LEU A 57 -2.41 -2.71 5.07
N ASP A 58 -3.49 -3.01 5.80
CA ASP A 58 -3.74 -4.36 6.29
C ASP A 58 -3.90 -5.34 5.12
N TYR A 59 -4.63 -4.94 4.09
CA TYR A 59 -4.79 -5.75 2.90
C TYR A 59 -3.44 -6.03 2.22
N LEU A 60 -2.58 -5.02 2.12
CA LEU A 60 -1.27 -5.18 1.51
C LEU A 60 -0.37 -6.11 2.33
N GLU A 61 -0.47 -6.06 3.65
CA GLU A 61 0.25 -7.01 4.51
C GLU A 61 -0.19 -8.45 4.25
N ASP A 62 -1.50 -8.65 4.17
CA ASP A 62 -2.05 -9.98 3.87
C ASP A 62 -1.63 -10.46 2.49
N LEU A 63 -1.66 -9.55 1.52
CA LEU A 63 -1.23 -9.88 0.16
C LEU A 63 0.25 -10.27 0.14
N LEU A 64 1.08 -9.59 0.90
CA LEU A 64 2.50 -9.93 1.01
C LEU A 64 2.68 -11.35 1.54
N ARG A 65 1.90 -11.73 2.55
CA ARG A 65 1.94 -13.08 3.10
C ARG A 65 1.53 -14.12 2.07
N GLU A 66 0.43 -13.88 1.37
CA GLU A 66 -0.06 -14.80 0.36
C GLU A 66 0.95 -15.03 -0.74
N VAL A 67 1.49 -13.95 -1.30
CA VAL A 67 2.47 -14.05 -2.37
C VAL A 67 3.72 -14.79 -1.91
N SER A 68 4.18 -14.51 -0.70
CA SER A 68 5.39 -15.14 -0.17
C SER A 68 5.24 -16.65 0.00
N PHE A 69 4.08 -17.10 0.46
CA PHE A 69 3.86 -18.54 0.68
C PHE A 69 3.47 -19.28 -0.60
N GLU A 70 2.66 -18.67 -1.45
CA GLU A 70 2.28 -19.28 -2.72
C GLU A 70 3.45 -19.45 -3.66
N SER A 71 4.35 -18.49 -3.67
CA SER A 71 5.57 -18.54 -4.45
C SER A 71 6.36 -19.82 -4.19
N SER A 72 6.55 -20.15 -2.90
CA SER A 72 7.24 -21.36 -2.50
C SER A 72 6.50 -22.63 -2.95
N LYS A 73 5.18 -22.59 -2.87
CA LYS A 73 4.33 -23.73 -3.20
C LYS A 73 4.34 -24.00 -4.71
N ASP A 74 4.24 -22.98 -5.51
CA ASP A 74 4.26 -23.10 -6.96
C ASP A 74 5.60 -23.65 -7.46
N SER A 75 6.69 -23.22 -6.87
CA SER A 75 8.01 -23.70 -7.21
C SER A 75 8.16 -25.20 -6.97
N LEU A 76 7.52 -25.72 -5.94
CA LEU A 76 7.55 -27.13 -5.60
C LEU A 76 6.67 -27.99 -6.50
N VAL A 77 5.53 -27.43 -6.93
CA VAL A 77 4.55 -28.15 -7.71
C VAL A 77 4.95 -28.31 -9.17
N ASP A 78 5.50 -27.26 -9.78
CA ASP A 78 5.76 -27.27 -11.21
C ASP A 78 6.93 -28.17 -11.62
N GLY A 79 7.94 -28.32 -10.80
CA GLY A 79 9.07 -29.18 -11.12
C GLY A 79 9.81 -28.86 -12.40
N THR A 80 9.38 -27.86 -13.14
CA THR A 80 10.00 -27.44 -14.39
C THR A 80 10.81 -26.17 -14.14
N VAL A 81 12.07 -26.21 -14.48
CA VAL A 81 13.01 -25.15 -14.15
C VAL A 81 12.62 -23.80 -14.74
N ASN A 82 12.18 -23.77 -16.01
CA ASN A 82 11.89 -22.52 -16.68
C ASN A 82 10.64 -21.81 -16.16
N LEU A 83 9.56 -22.55 -15.98
CA LEU A 83 8.33 -21.99 -15.44
C LEU A 83 8.50 -21.58 -13.99
N GLY A 84 9.21 -22.40 -13.21
CA GLY A 84 9.49 -22.10 -11.83
C GLY A 84 10.32 -20.84 -11.64
N SER A 85 11.35 -20.65 -12.46
CA SER A 85 12.20 -19.46 -12.31
C SER A 85 11.48 -18.19 -12.73
N ASN A 86 10.61 -18.22 -13.73
CA ASN A 86 9.81 -17.04 -14.11
C ASN A 86 8.80 -16.68 -13.04
N SER A 87 8.15 -17.67 -12.45
CA SER A 87 7.20 -17.46 -11.34
C SER A 87 7.93 -16.89 -10.13
N ILE A 88 9.09 -17.44 -9.81
CA ILE A 88 9.89 -16.99 -8.67
C ILE A 88 10.32 -15.54 -8.88
N ALA A 89 10.77 -15.18 -10.08
CA ALA A 89 11.20 -13.82 -10.38
C ALA A 89 10.04 -12.82 -10.24
N ARG A 90 8.86 -13.16 -10.75
CA ARG A 90 7.69 -12.31 -10.62
C ARG A 90 7.23 -12.16 -9.18
N ASP A 91 7.21 -13.25 -8.46
CA ASP A 91 6.77 -13.24 -7.06
C ASP A 91 7.75 -12.48 -6.19
N ARG A 92 9.05 -12.62 -6.47
CA ARG A 92 10.06 -11.83 -5.77
C ARG A 92 9.86 -10.34 -6.03
N LEU A 93 9.56 -9.96 -7.26
CA LEU A 93 9.28 -8.56 -7.59
C LEU A 93 8.06 -8.05 -6.84
N LYS A 94 6.99 -8.84 -6.78
CA LYS A 94 5.79 -8.47 -6.02
C LYS A 94 6.10 -8.30 -4.53
N VAL A 95 6.84 -9.22 -3.95
CA VAL A 95 7.23 -9.16 -2.54
C VAL A 95 8.07 -7.92 -2.28
N ASP A 96 9.06 -7.65 -3.11
CA ASP A 96 9.94 -6.50 -2.94
C ASP A 96 9.15 -5.20 -3.08
N THR A 97 8.23 -5.13 -4.03
CA THR A 97 7.36 -3.97 -4.23
C THR A 97 6.47 -3.74 -3.01
N LEU A 98 5.86 -4.79 -2.50
CA LEU A 98 4.99 -4.70 -1.31
C LEU A 98 5.78 -4.28 -0.08
N LYS A 99 6.97 -4.82 0.12
CA LYS A 99 7.84 -4.41 1.22
C LYS A 99 8.21 -2.95 1.12
N PHE A 100 8.53 -2.48 -0.08
CA PHE A 100 8.86 -1.07 -0.32
C PHE A 100 7.67 -0.17 0.03
N ILE A 101 6.48 -0.51 -0.47
CA ILE A 101 5.26 0.26 -0.21
C ILE A 101 4.97 0.31 1.30
N LEU A 102 5.02 -0.83 1.97
CA LEU A 102 4.74 -0.91 3.40
C LEU A 102 5.77 -0.15 4.22
N SER A 103 7.04 -0.19 3.83
CA SER A 103 8.06 0.56 4.55
C SER A 103 7.88 2.07 4.44
N LYS A 104 7.30 2.55 3.33
CA LYS A 104 7.01 3.96 3.13
C LYS A 104 5.75 4.41 3.87
N LEU A 105 4.72 3.55 3.90
CA LEU A 105 3.43 3.90 4.48
C LEU A 105 3.34 3.57 5.97
N ARG A 106 4.11 2.58 6.44
CA ARG A 106 4.20 2.22 7.85
C ARG A 106 5.66 2.14 8.29
N PRO A 107 6.39 3.26 8.29
CA PRO A 107 7.82 3.23 8.63
C PRO A 107 8.10 2.78 10.05
N GLN A 108 7.18 2.96 10.98
CA GLN A 108 7.33 2.51 12.36
C GLN A 108 7.45 0.99 12.46
N LYS A 109 6.82 0.27 11.54
CA LYS A 109 6.80 -1.18 11.55
C LYS A 109 7.80 -1.79 10.58
N TYR A 110 7.99 -1.17 9.41
CA TYR A 110 8.78 -1.73 8.31
C TYR A 110 9.98 -0.86 7.91
N GLY A 111 10.12 0.32 8.50
CA GLY A 111 11.23 1.21 8.19
C GLY A 111 12.54 0.70 8.75
N THR A 112 13.64 1.16 8.18
CA THR A 112 14.97 0.76 8.65
C THR A 112 15.34 1.49 9.94
N LYS A 113 16.22 0.90 10.72
CA LYS A 113 16.74 1.54 11.93
C LYS A 113 17.49 2.82 11.62
N ILE A 114 18.13 2.87 10.46
CA ILE A 114 18.88 4.03 10.04
C ILE A 114 17.98 5.25 9.91
N GLU A 115 16.79 5.06 9.33
CA GLU A 115 15.82 6.13 9.19
C GLU A 115 15.34 6.64 10.55
N HIS A 116 15.09 5.72 11.47
CA HIS A 116 14.72 6.08 12.83
C HIS A 116 15.81 6.87 13.52
N THR A 117 17.03 6.42 13.39
CA THR A 117 18.19 7.08 13.98
C THR A 117 18.34 8.49 13.44
N ILE A 118 18.20 8.68 12.14
CA ILE A 118 18.29 9.98 11.52
C ILE A 118 17.22 10.93 12.04
N LYS A 119 16.01 10.44 12.22
CA LYS A 119 14.91 11.24 12.77
C LYS A 119 15.15 11.64 14.21
N SER A 120 15.84 10.81 14.96
CA SER A 120 16.13 11.08 16.37
C SER A 120 17.36 11.96 16.55
N GLU A 121 18.37 11.76 15.74
CA GLU A 121 19.64 12.46 15.86
C GLU A 121 19.56 13.98 15.85
N PRO A 122 18.73 14.61 15.01
CA PRO A 122 18.66 16.07 15.05
C PRO A 122 18.35 16.62 16.42
N ARG A 123 17.61 15.87 17.21
CA ARG A 123 17.30 16.26 18.58
C ARG A 123 18.50 16.09 19.49
N VAL A 124 19.23 15.01 19.27
CA VAL A 124 20.43 14.73 20.06
C VAL A 124 21.53 15.76 19.77
N PHE A 125 21.73 16.06 18.50
CA PHE A 125 22.76 17.04 18.11
C PHE A 125 22.46 18.43 18.63
N LYS A 126 21.21 18.76 18.81
CA LYS A 126 20.85 20.08 19.35
C LYS A 126 21.22 20.25 20.79
N ILE A 127 21.48 19.19 21.47
CA ILE A 127 21.88 19.22 22.87
C ILE A 127 23.32 19.64 23.02
N ASP A 128 24.10 19.39 22.01
CA ASP A 128 25.48 19.82 22.00
C ASP A 128 25.60 21.37 21.86
#